data_f877fc8d3a856ae61b97463c946a148f
#
_entry.id   f877fc8d3a856ae61b97463c946a148f
#
_cell.length_a   1.000
_cell.length_b   1.000
_cell.length_c   1.000
_cell.angle_alpha   90.00
_cell.angle_beta   90.00
_cell.angle_gamma   90.00
#
_symmetry.space_group_name_H-M   'P 1'
#
loop_
_entity.id
_entity.type
_entity.pdbx_description
1 polymer ?
#
loop_
_entity_poly.entity_id
_entity_poly.type
_entity_poly.pdbx_seq_one_letter_code
_entity_poly.pdbx_strand_id
1 'polypeptide(L)'
;MDKVAVIILNWNGQALMERYLPSVVSRTQMAGAEVVVADNGSTDGSVAWLQAQYPALRLVLLDRNYGFAEGYNRAIEAVEAEYVVLLNSDVEVPAGWLEPMLEYMDAHPEVAACQPKIRSDRQRDYFEHAGAAGGFIDRLGYPFCRGRIQSNVEKDLGQYDTVVDIFWATGACLIIRRDDYLVAGGLDADFFAHMEEIDLCWRLRLLGHRLVCLPQSSVYHLGGGTLNVQNPRKTFLNFRNNLLMLYKNLPADSLRSVMWRRWVLDMVAAVFFLLKAETDNFKAVFKARRAYRQMKPLMQPKRKWVQQHTISKAIPEIYPGISTLDYYLKGKKTFDRLSFSSRS
;
A
#
# COMPACT_ATOMS: atom_id res chain seq x y z
N MET A 1 16.86 11.39 18.76
CA MET A 1 16.11 10.99 17.56
C MET A 1 16.12 9.48 17.49
N ASP A 2 14.96 8.87 17.45
CA ASP A 2 14.86 7.42 17.35
C ASP A 2 15.36 6.92 15.98
N LYS A 3 15.85 5.68 15.94
CA LYS A 3 16.25 5.06 14.68
C LYS A 3 15.02 4.77 13.83
N VAL A 4 13.95 4.26 14.47
CA VAL A 4 12.71 3.88 13.78
C VAL A 4 11.49 4.09 14.66
N ALA A 5 10.43 4.67 14.10
CA ALA A 5 9.10 4.73 14.70
C ALA A 5 8.14 3.76 13.98
N VAL A 6 7.65 2.76 14.69
CA VAL A 6 6.63 1.83 14.21
C VAL A 6 5.26 2.40 14.53
N ILE A 7 4.55 2.89 13.51
CA ILE A 7 3.31 3.63 13.65
C ILE A 7 2.13 2.72 13.27
N ILE A 8 1.21 2.55 14.21
CA ILE A 8 -0.05 1.82 14.00
C ILE A 8 -1.18 2.83 13.99
N LEU A 9 -1.89 2.94 12.87
CA LEU A 9 -3.08 3.80 12.78
C LEU A 9 -4.31 3.02 13.23
N ASN A 10 -4.96 3.48 14.30
CA ASN A 10 -6.18 2.88 14.84
C ASN A 10 -7.41 3.74 14.58
N TRP A 11 -8.52 3.11 14.22
CA TRP A 11 -9.84 3.72 14.18
C TRP A 11 -10.91 2.69 14.51
N ASN A 12 -11.53 2.83 15.71
CA ASN A 12 -12.55 1.90 16.22
C ASN A 12 -12.11 0.43 16.14
N GLY A 13 -10.86 0.16 16.49
CA GLY A 13 -10.21 -1.13 16.31
C GLY A 13 -9.79 -1.81 17.61
N GLN A 14 -10.48 -1.59 18.75
CA GLN A 14 -10.08 -2.15 20.05
C GLN A 14 -9.79 -3.65 19.96
N ALA A 15 -10.69 -4.45 19.37
CA ALA A 15 -10.51 -5.90 19.28
C ALA A 15 -9.28 -6.31 18.45
N LEU A 16 -8.92 -5.53 17.42
CA LEU A 16 -7.71 -5.75 16.63
C LEU A 16 -6.47 -5.39 17.46
N MET A 17 -6.50 -4.26 18.18
CA MET A 17 -5.41 -3.86 19.06
C MET A 17 -5.18 -4.88 20.19
N GLU A 18 -6.24 -5.39 20.81
CA GLU A 18 -6.14 -6.45 21.83
C GLU A 18 -5.46 -7.72 21.30
N ARG A 19 -5.71 -8.07 20.04
CA ARG A 19 -5.15 -9.28 19.44
C ARG A 19 -3.72 -9.11 18.93
N TYR A 20 -3.40 -8.01 18.26
CA TYR A 20 -2.17 -7.88 17.47
C TYR A 20 -1.10 -7.00 18.13
N LEU A 21 -1.47 -5.94 18.88
CA LEU A 21 -0.52 -5.02 19.52
C LEU A 21 0.46 -5.72 20.46
N PRO A 22 0.07 -6.76 21.25
CA PRO A 22 1.01 -7.46 22.13
C PRO A 22 2.23 -8.00 21.38
N SER A 23 2.05 -8.54 20.16
CA SER A 23 3.16 -9.02 19.33
C SER A 23 4.07 -7.90 18.89
N VAL A 24 3.51 -6.75 18.51
CA VAL A 24 4.29 -5.60 18.05
C VAL A 24 5.13 -5.03 19.19
N VAL A 25 4.51 -4.76 20.34
CA VAL A 25 5.22 -4.19 21.51
C VAL A 25 6.31 -5.12 22.03
N SER A 26 6.03 -6.43 22.13
CA SER A 26 6.99 -7.39 22.69
C SER A 26 8.12 -7.76 21.71
N ARG A 27 7.92 -7.62 20.42
CA ARG A 27 8.90 -8.04 19.37
C ARG A 27 9.56 -6.89 18.63
N THR A 28 9.33 -5.65 19.08
CA THR A 28 9.99 -4.44 18.58
C THR A 28 10.88 -3.82 19.68
N GLN A 29 11.50 -4.65 20.51
CA GLN A 29 12.34 -4.22 21.63
C GLN A 29 13.81 -4.12 21.21
N MET A 30 14.11 -3.23 20.28
CA MET A 30 15.50 -2.92 19.89
C MET A 30 15.84 -1.48 20.28
N ALA A 31 17.11 -1.21 20.49
CA ALA A 31 17.57 0.14 20.83
C ALA A 31 17.23 1.14 19.71
N GLY A 32 16.59 2.25 20.08
CA GLY A 32 16.19 3.29 19.13
C GLY A 32 14.92 2.95 18.33
N ALA A 33 14.15 1.93 18.70
CA ALA A 33 12.83 1.67 18.14
C ALA A 33 11.73 2.14 19.09
N GLU A 34 10.79 2.93 18.58
CA GLU A 34 9.59 3.37 19.29
C GLU A 34 8.35 2.78 18.61
N VAL A 35 7.41 2.23 19.40
CA VAL A 35 6.07 1.86 18.91
C VAL A 35 5.13 2.99 19.26
N VAL A 36 4.40 3.47 18.25
CA VAL A 36 3.45 4.59 18.37
C VAL A 36 2.08 4.13 17.88
N VAL A 37 1.04 4.35 18.67
CA VAL A 37 -0.34 4.18 18.19
C VAL A 37 -0.93 5.56 17.92
N ALA A 38 -1.30 5.79 16.67
CA ALA A 38 -2.04 6.97 16.25
C ALA A 38 -3.53 6.64 16.22
N ASP A 39 -4.27 7.16 17.21
CA ASP A 39 -5.72 7.01 17.23
C ASP A 39 -6.37 8.08 16.35
N ASN A 40 -7.09 7.63 15.32
CA ASN A 40 -7.69 8.46 14.29
C ASN A 40 -9.13 8.89 14.66
N GLY A 41 -9.31 9.37 15.89
CA GLY A 41 -10.61 9.83 16.39
C GLY A 41 -11.59 8.69 16.65
N SER A 42 -11.15 7.64 17.34
CA SER A 42 -12.00 6.51 17.70
C SER A 42 -13.09 6.93 18.70
N THR A 43 -14.23 6.29 18.59
CA THR A 43 -15.40 6.46 19.47
C THR A 43 -15.75 5.20 20.26
N ASP A 44 -14.97 4.12 20.06
CA ASP A 44 -15.04 2.89 20.86
C ASP A 44 -14.13 2.98 22.11
N GLY A 45 -13.91 1.88 22.80
CA GLY A 45 -13.06 1.82 23.98
C GLY A 45 -11.55 1.81 23.72
N SER A 46 -11.08 1.94 22.46
CA SER A 46 -9.67 1.77 22.06
C SER A 46 -8.71 2.62 22.89
N VAL A 47 -8.97 3.93 23.01
CA VAL A 47 -8.06 4.86 23.69
C VAL A 47 -7.98 4.55 25.20
N ALA A 48 -9.12 4.32 25.86
CA ALA A 48 -9.15 4.00 27.28
C ALA A 48 -8.44 2.66 27.55
N TRP A 49 -8.63 1.67 26.70
CA TRP A 49 -7.96 0.38 26.79
C TRP A 49 -6.44 0.52 26.61
N LEU A 50 -5.99 1.26 25.60
CA LEU A 50 -4.56 1.52 25.37
C LEU A 50 -3.90 2.20 26.56
N GLN A 51 -4.53 3.24 27.13
CA GLN A 51 -4.00 3.94 28.29
C GLN A 51 -3.92 3.07 29.54
N ALA A 52 -4.88 2.15 29.73
CA ALA A 52 -4.90 1.23 30.85
C ALA A 52 -3.90 0.08 30.72
N GLN A 53 -3.78 -0.54 29.53
CA GLN A 53 -2.94 -1.70 29.31
C GLN A 53 -1.48 -1.36 28.92
N TYR A 54 -1.27 -0.22 28.30
CA TYR A 54 0.03 0.23 27.79
C TYR A 54 0.32 1.69 28.18
N PRO A 55 0.41 2.03 29.49
CA PRO A 55 0.55 3.41 29.95
C PRO A 55 1.85 4.09 29.50
N ALA A 56 2.87 3.32 29.12
CA ALA A 56 4.13 3.83 28.60
C ALA A 56 4.17 3.94 27.05
N LEU A 57 3.12 3.46 26.37
CA LEU A 57 3.06 3.51 24.91
C LEU A 57 2.74 4.94 24.46
N ARG A 58 3.49 5.43 23.48
CA ARG A 58 3.20 6.76 22.90
C ARG A 58 1.91 6.72 22.10
N LEU A 59 0.97 7.60 22.44
CA LEU A 59 -0.29 7.79 21.73
C LEU A 59 -0.31 9.14 21.04
N VAL A 60 -0.67 9.15 19.75
CA VAL A 60 -0.98 10.36 18.99
C VAL A 60 -2.49 10.38 18.79
N LEU A 61 -3.19 11.27 19.51
CA LEU A 61 -4.65 11.34 19.48
C LEU A 61 -5.11 12.40 18.48
N LEU A 62 -5.75 11.95 17.39
CA LEU A 62 -6.35 12.83 16.39
C LEU A 62 -7.81 13.12 16.78
N ASP A 63 -8.28 14.33 16.47
CA ASP A 63 -9.61 14.83 16.88
C ASP A 63 -10.78 14.19 16.13
N ARG A 64 -10.51 13.53 14.97
CA ARG A 64 -11.50 12.87 14.12
C ARG A 64 -10.86 11.87 13.18
N ASN A 65 -11.68 11.07 12.48
CA ASN A 65 -11.21 10.19 11.42
C ASN A 65 -10.85 10.96 10.14
N TYR A 66 -9.55 11.08 9.89
CA TYR A 66 -8.97 11.69 8.69
C TYR A 66 -8.81 10.72 7.51
N GLY A 67 -9.21 9.45 7.67
CA GLY A 67 -8.90 8.38 6.73
C GLY A 67 -7.49 7.82 6.93
N PHE A 68 -7.11 6.91 6.06
CA PHE A 68 -5.81 6.23 6.15
C PHE A 68 -4.65 7.18 5.78
N ALA A 69 -4.76 7.84 4.64
CA ALA A 69 -3.67 8.66 4.11
C ALA A 69 -3.32 9.85 5.04
N GLU A 70 -4.28 10.69 5.34
CA GLU A 70 -4.04 11.86 6.18
C GLU A 70 -3.78 11.48 7.64
N GLY A 71 -4.39 10.39 8.13
CA GLY A 71 -4.11 9.86 9.47
C GLY A 71 -2.64 9.50 9.65
N TYR A 72 -2.04 8.78 8.69
CA TYR A 72 -0.60 8.50 8.73
C TYR A 72 0.27 9.74 8.54
N ASN A 73 -0.10 10.68 7.67
CA ASN A 73 0.66 11.92 7.51
C ASN A 73 0.80 12.64 8.86
N ARG A 74 -0.31 12.83 9.58
CA ARG A 74 -0.32 13.49 10.89
C ARG A 74 0.45 12.71 11.96
N ALA A 75 0.38 11.38 11.92
CA ALA A 75 1.14 10.55 12.85
C ALA A 75 2.65 10.65 12.58
N ILE A 76 3.07 10.65 11.32
CA ILE A 76 4.48 10.78 10.92
C ILE A 76 5.03 12.18 11.21
N GLU A 77 4.21 13.24 11.08
CA GLU A 77 4.59 14.60 11.49
C GLU A 77 4.84 14.70 13.00
N ALA A 78 4.12 13.91 13.80
CA ALA A 78 4.23 13.93 15.27
C ALA A 78 5.43 13.15 15.82
N VAL A 79 6.21 12.43 14.98
CA VAL A 79 7.36 11.61 15.41
C VAL A 79 8.67 12.12 14.78
N GLU A 80 9.78 11.91 15.49
CA GLU A 80 11.12 12.20 15.02
C GLU A 80 11.95 10.90 14.98
N ALA A 81 12.08 10.31 13.81
CA ALA A 81 12.84 9.10 13.57
C ALA A 81 13.51 9.14 12.19
N GLU A 82 14.57 8.37 11.99
CA GLU A 82 15.22 8.23 10.68
C GLU A 82 14.33 7.42 9.73
N TYR A 83 13.73 6.36 10.26
CA TYR A 83 12.78 5.51 9.53
C TYR A 83 11.40 5.55 10.18
N VAL A 84 10.36 5.45 9.38
CA VAL A 84 9.01 5.21 9.85
C VAL A 84 8.47 3.93 9.25
N VAL A 85 7.75 3.14 10.06
CA VAL A 85 7.03 1.97 9.61
C VAL A 85 5.55 2.27 9.68
N LEU A 86 4.87 2.18 8.54
CA LEU A 86 3.41 2.12 8.49
C LEU A 86 3.03 0.66 8.75
N LEU A 87 2.32 0.39 9.82
CA LEU A 87 1.90 -0.95 10.21
C LEU A 87 0.40 -0.98 10.48
N ASN A 88 -0.33 -1.84 9.79
CA ASN A 88 -1.77 -1.99 10.04
C ASN A 88 -2.04 -2.60 11.43
N SER A 89 -3.17 -2.21 12.02
CA SER A 89 -3.61 -2.70 13.34
C SER A 89 -3.98 -4.19 13.38
N ASP A 90 -4.06 -4.87 12.23
CA ASP A 90 -4.38 -6.27 12.06
C ASP A 90 -3.18 -7.10 11.56
N VAL A 91 -1.98 -6.68 11.93
CA VAL A 91 -0.72 -7.37 11.60
C VAL A 91 -0.08 -7.97 12.84
N GLU A 92 0.22 -9.28 12.79
CA GLU A 92 1.10 -9.96 13.74
C GLU A 92 2.53 -9.95 13.21
N VAL A 93 3.49 -9.59 14.05
CA VAL A 93 4.92 -9.59 13.71
C VAL A 93 5.63 -10.72 14.46
N PRO A 94 6.52 -11.52 13.83
CA PRO A 94 7.38 -12.49 14.49
C PRO A 94 8.60 -11.81 15.14
N ALA A 95 9.36 -12.53 15.94
CA ALA A 95 10.65 -12.06 16.44
C ALA A 95 11.62 -11.82 15.26
N GLY A 96 12.43 -10.77 15.35
CA GLY A 96 13.42 -10.42 14.31
C GLY A 96 12.81 -9.94 13.00
N TRP A 97 11.61 -9.37 13.03
CA TRP A 97 10.91 -8.92 11.82
C TRP A 97 11.45 -7.59 11.27
N LEU A 98 11.95 -6.73 12.13
CA LEU A 98 12.31 -5.36 11.78
C LEU A 98 13.80 -5.22 11.43
N GLU A 99 14.66 -5.92 12.14
CA GLU A 99 16.11 -5.80 12.06
C GLU A 99 16.64 -6.02 10.63
N PRO A 100 16.25 -7.08 9.87
CA PRO A 100 16.75 -7.28 8.52
C PRO A 100 16.41 -6.14 7.56
N MET A 101 15.24 -5.47 7.77
CA MET A 101 14.84 -4.34 6.95
C MET A 101 15.68 -3.10 7.24
N LEU A 102 15.97 -2.81 8.51
CA LEU A 102 16.81 -1.69 8.90
C LEU A 102 18.25 -1.89 8.42
N GLU A 103 18.84 -3.07 8.66
CA GLU A 103 20.19 -3.42 8.21
C GLU A 103 20.33 -3.29 6.68
N TYR A 104 19.32 -3.77 5.93
CA TYR A 104 19.35 -3.64 4.49
C TYR A 104 19.27 -2.18 4.04
N MET A 105 18.39 -1.39 4.61
CA MET A 105 18.22 0.01 4.24
C MET A 105 19.45 0.85 4.66
N ASP A 106 20.08 0.55 5.81
CA ASP A 106 21.33 1.21 6.22
C ASP A 106 22.47 0.95 5.24
N ALA A 107 22.56 -0.28 4.71
CA ALA A 107 23.57 -0.66 3.72
C ALA A 107 23.26 -0.14 2.30
N HIS A 108 22.02 0.30 2.03
CA HIS A 108 21.52 0.69 0.70
C HIS A 108 20.85 2.08 0.72
N PRO A 109 21.61 3.19 0.74
CA PRO A 109 21.04 4.55 0.82
C PRO A 109 20.11 4.91 -0.35
N GLU A 110 20.27 4.26 -1.51
CA GLU A 110 19.42 4.45 -2.69
C GLU A 110 18.01 3.84 -2.54
N VAL A 111 17.81 3.00 -1.51
CA VAL A 111 16.50 2.39 -1.20
C VAL A 111 15.73 3.30 -0.26
N ALA A 112 14.66 3.91 -0.76
CA ALA A 112 13.80 4.77 0.06
C ALA A 112 12.85 3.98 0.94
N ALA A 113 12.36 2.84 0.46
CA ALA A 113 11.40 2.03 1.20
C ALA A 113 11.54 0.54 0.91
N CYS A 114 11.12 -0.27 1.89
CA CYS A 114 10.98 -1.72 1.68
C CYS A 114 9.76 -2.28 2.40
N GLN A 115 9.37 -3.49 1.99
CA GLN A 115 8.38 -4.30 2.70
C GLN A 115 8.92 -5.71 2.97
N PRO A 116 8.43 -6.37 4.03
CA PRO A 116 8.65 -7.80 4.25
C PRO A 116 7.75 -8.63 3.34
N LYS A 117 7.88 -9.96 3.38
CA LYS A 117 6.81 -10.84 2.92
C LYS A 117 5.56 -10.64 3.76
N ILE A 118 4.42 -10.45 3.12
CA ILE A 118 3.13 -10.40 3.78
C ILE A 118 2.44 -11.74 3.61
N ARG A 119 2.27 -12.46 4.70
CA ARG A 119 1.62 -13.77 4.76
C ARG A 119 0.24 -13.64 5.37
N SER A 120 -0.66 -14.56 5.00
CA SER A 120 -2.00 -14.56 5.56
C SER A 120 -2.00 -15.01 7.02
N ASP A 121 -2.62 -14.26 7.94
CA ASP A 121 -2.80 -14.71 9.33
C ASP A 121 -3.76 -15.91 9.42
N ARG A 122 -4.73 -16.02 8.51
CA ARG A 122 -5.71 -17.10 8.47
C ARG A 122 -5.14 -18.41 7.90
N GLN A 123 -4.24 -18.29 6.91
CA GLN A 123 -3.61 -19.41 6.21
C GLN A 123 -2.12 -19.13 6.08
N ARG A 124 -1.36 -19.39 7.15
CA ARG A 124 0.03 -18.93 7.32
C ARG A 124 1.03 -19.49 6.31
N ASP A 125 0.65 -20.47 5.54
CA ASP A 125 1.43 -21.04 4.44
C ASP A 125 1.09 -20.39 3.07
N TYR A 126 0.18 -19.40 3.03
CA TYR A 126 -0.16 -18.62 1.85
C TYR A 126 0.28 -17.17 1.99
N PHE A 127 0.56 -16.54 0.85
CA PHE A 127 0.71 -15.08 0.80
C PHE A 127 -0.60 -14.39 1.17
N GLU A 128 -0.52 -13.14 1.59
CA GLU A 128 -1.70 -12.31 1.79
C GLU A 128 -2.04 -11.56 0.49
N HIS A 129 -3.29 -11.21 0.33
CA HIS A 129 -3.81 -10.57 -0.88
C HIS A 129 -3.18 -9.21 -1.18
N ALA A 130 -2.91 -8.41 -0.16
CA ALA A 130 -2.38 -7.05 -0.28
C ALA A 130 -0.88 -7.00 0.01
N GLY A 131 -0.06 -7.08 -1.02
CA GLY A 131 1.39 -6.93 -0.91
C GLY A 131 2.19 -8.23 -1.13
N ALA A 132 1.72 -9.37 -0.64
CA ALA A 132 2.37 -10.68 -0.82
C ALA A 132 3.91 -10.63 -0.69
N ALA A 133 4.67 -10.97 -1.74
CA ALA A 133 6.12 -10.86 -1.81
C ALA A 133 6.58 -9.68 -2.69
N GLY A 134 5.87 -8.54 -2.59
CA GLY A 134 6.16 -7.30 -3.31
C GLY A 134 5.13 -6.93 -4.38
N GLY A 135 4.88 -5.66 -4.51
CA GLY A 135 3.88 -5.09 -5.40
C GLY A 135 4.43 -4.64 -6.75
N PHE A 136 3.67 -4.90 -7.80
CA PHE A 136 3.93 -4.51 -9.19
C PHE A 136 2.70 -3.84 -9.79
N ILE A 137 2.86 -3.16 -10.91
CA ILE A 137 1.76 -2.54 -11.64
C ILE A 137 1.91 -2.84 -13.13
N ASP A 138 0.81 -2.98 -13.86
CA ASP A 138 0.88 -3.10 -15.29
C ASP A 138 0.82 -1.73 -16.00
N ARG A 139 1.08 -1.72 -17.32
CA ARG A 139 1.09 -0.50 -18.14
C ARG A 139 -0.23 0.28 -18.16
N LEU A 140 -1.31 -0.30 -17.67
CA LEU A 140 -2.62 0.36 -17.54
C LEU A 140 -2.95 0.73 -16.08
N GLY A 141 -2.01 0.51 -15.15
CA GLY A 141 -2.15 0.88 -13.76
C GLY A 141 -2.94 -0.11 -12.91
N TYR A 142 -3.07 -1.37 -13.32
CA TYR A 142 -3.64 -2.41 -12.48
C TYR A 142 -2.57 -3.00 -11.57
N PRO A 143 -2.72 -2.87 -10.22
CA PRO A 143 -1.76 -3.43 -9.30
C PRO A 143 -1.93 -4.94 -9.15
N PHE A 144 -0.80 -5.62 -8.99
CA PHE A 144 -0.72 -7.04 -8.65
C PHE A 144 0.53 -7.29 -7.82
N CYS A 145 0.71 -8.51 -7.32
CA CYS A 145 1.83 -8.83 -6.44
C CYS A 145 2.58 -10.07 -6.91
N ARG A 146 3.84 -10.16 -6.55
CA ARG A 146 4.64 -11.38 -6.60
C ARG A 146 4.10 -12.32 -5.52
N GLY A 147 3.40 -13.39 -5.95
CA GLY A 147 2.62 -14.28 -5.08
C GLY A 147 1.10 -14.08 -5.14
N ARG A 148 0.62 -13.09 -5.95
CA ARG A 148 -0.84 -12.91 -6.14
C ARG A 148 -1.16 -12.20 -7.45
N ILE A 149 -1.90 -12.87 -8.34
CA ILE A 149 -2.47 -12.27 -9.56
C ILE A 149 -4.00 -12.37 -9.48
N GLN A 150 -4.70 -11.25 -9.51
CA GLN A 150 -6.15 -11.19 -9.34
C GLN A 150 -6.61 -11.90 -8.04
N SER A 151 -7.49 -12.89 -8.16
CA SER A 151 -7.98 -13.69 -7.03
C SER A 151 -7.08 -14.90 -6.72
N ASN A 152 -6.07 -15.20 -7.55
CA ASN A 152 -5.18 -16.32 -7.32
C ASN A 152 -4.06 -15.91 -6.36
N VAL A 153 -4.12 -16.40 -5.14
CA VAL A 153 -3.07 -16.24 -4.12
C VAL A 153 -2.25 -17.52 -4.08
N GLU A 154 -0.93 -17.37 -4.13
CA GLU A 154 -0.01 -18.51 -4.16
C GLU A 154 0.34 -18.96 -2.73
N LYS A 155 0.63 -20.27 -2.59
CA LYS A 155 1.26 -20.80 -1.39
C LYS A 155 2.73 -20.36 -1.36
N ASP A 156 3.22 -19.98 -0.17
CA ASP A 156 4.63 -19.68 0.03
C ASP A 156 5.43 -20.97 0.20
N LEU A 157 6.13 -21.36 -0.86
CA LEU A 157 7.00 -22.54 -0.91
C LEU A 157 8.49 -22.12 -0.97
N GLY A 158 8.82 -20.88 -0.65
CA GLY A 158 10.16 -20.32 -0.79
C GLY A 158 10.49 -19.82 -2.20
N GLN A 159 9.55 -19.89 -3.15
CA GLN A 159 9.77 -19.48 -4.54
C GLN A 159 10.11 -17.99 -4.69
N TYR A 160 9.85 -17.18 -3.65
CA TYR A 160 10.10 -15.74 -3.64
C TYR A 160 11.01 -15.30 -2.48
N ASP A 161 12.00 -16.11 -2.11
CA ASP A 161 12.95 -15.86 -1.02
C ASP A 161 14.17 -15.00 -1.44
N THR A 162 14.10 -14.39 -2.61
CA THR A 162 15.13 -13.45 -3.10
C THR A 162 14.67 -12.01 -2.97
N VAL A 163 15.59 -11.13 -2.55
CA VAL A 163 15.37 -9.67 -2.58
C VAL A 163 15.11 -9.23 -4.01
N VAL A 164 14.11 -8.40 -4.21
CA VAL A 164 13.72 -7.90 -5.54
C VAL A 164 13.29 -6.46 -5.47
N ASP A 165 13.63 -5.70 -6.51
CA ASP A 165 13.06 -4.38 -6.72
C ASP A 165 11.56 -4.52 -7.02
N ILE A 166 10.76 -3.64 -6.41
CA ILE A 166 9.31 -3.63 -6.52
C ILE A 166 8.82 -2.25 -6.98
N PHE A 167 7.63 -2.23 -7.55
CA PHE A 167 6.99 -0.97 -7.91
C PHE A 167 6.33 -0.30 -6.69
N TRP A 168 5.68 -1.07 -5.82
CA TRP A 168 5.03 -0.56 -4.62
C TRP A 168 5.15 -1.52 -3.44
N ALA A 169 5.25 -0.93 -2.26
CA ALA A 169 5.18 -1.60 -0.98
C ALA A 169 3.81 -1.36 -0.35
N THR A 170 3.29 -2.36 0.36
CA THR A 170 1.95 -2.32 0.95
C THR A 170 1.89 -1.52 2.23
N GLY A 171 0.84 -0.72 2.41
CA GLY A 171 0.56 -0.04 3.68
C GLY A 171 0.26 -0.99 4.86
N ALA A 172 0.15 -2.30 4.62
CA ALA A 172 0.03 -3.27 5.71
C ALA A 172 1.31 -3.35 6.56
N CYS A 173 2.49 -3.29 5.90
CA CYS A 173 3.80 -3.17 6.55
C CYS A 173 4.78 -2.57 5.55
N LEU A 174 5.04 -1.27 5.68
CA LEU A 174 5.95 -0.50 4.84
C LEU A 174 6.93 0.24 5.74
N ILE A 175 8.23 -0.03 5.61
CA ILE A 175 9.28 0.83 6.18
C ILE A 175 9.78 1.81 5.12
N ILE A 176 9.97 3.07 5.52
CA ILE A 176 10.40 4.15 4.62
C ILE A 176 11.32 5.12 5.35
N ARG A 177 12.32 5.68 4.66
CA ARG A 177 13.06 6.85 5.16
C ARG A 177 12.10 8.02 5.32
N ARG A 178 12.08 8.58 6.53
CA ARG A 178 11.14 9.68 6.84
C ARG A 178 11.35 10.88 5.94
N ASP A 179 12.59 11.23 5.63
CA ASP A 179 12.90 12.37 4.76
C ASP A 179 12.41 12.12 3.33
N ASP A 180 12.59 10.91 2.78
CA ASP A 180 12.08 10.57 1.45
C ASP A 180 10.54 10.59 1.41
N TYR A 181 9.89 10.14 2.50
CA TYR A 181 8.43 10.25 2.65
C TYR A 181 7.97 11.71 2.57
N LEU A 182 8.62 12.60 3.32
CA LEU A 182 8.28 14.02 3.37
C LEU A 182 8.58 14.73 2.04
N VAL A 183 9.74 14.47 1.42
CA VAL A 183 10.13 15.03 0.12
C VAL A 183 9.18 14.58 -0.98
N ALA A 184 8.73 13.34 -0.95
CA ALA A 184 7.71 12.86 -1.89
C ALA A 184 6.31 13.44 -1.62
N GLY A 185 6.10 14.16 -0.50
CA GLY A 185 4.83 14.80 -0.12
C GLY A 185 3.87 13.86 0.61
N GLY A 186 4.35 12.79 1.24
CA GLY A 186 3.57 11.86 2.04
C GLY A 186 2.51 11.08 1.25
N LEU A 187 1.57 10.48 1.95
CA LEU A 187 0.37 9.88 1.34
C LEU A 187 -0.59 10.98 0.86
N ASP A 188 -1.20 10.82 -0.30
CA ASP A 188 -2.13 11.83 -0.82
C ASP A 188 -3.49 11.75 -0.11
N ALA A 189 -3.76 12.73 0.75
CA ALA A 189 -4.97 12.81 1.57
C ALA A 189 -6.29 12.77 0.76
N ASP A 190 -6.27 13.24 -0.50
CA ASP A 190 -7.45 13.20 -1.39
C ASP A 190 -7.90 11.76 -1.73
N PHE A 191 -7.05 10.76 -1.49
CA PHE A 191 -7.39 9.36 -1.69
C PHE A 191 -8.22 8.79 -0.54
N PHE A 192 -8.07 9.31 0.66
CA PHE A 192 -8.71 8.84 1.88
C PHE A 192 -8.25 7.43 2.31
N ALA A 193 -8.42 6.44 1.43
CA ALA A 193 -7.95 5.06 1.58
C ALA A 193 -7.92 4.36 0.22
N HIS A 194 -7.04 3.38 0.06
CA HIS A 194 -6.73 2.59 -1.15
C HIS A 194 -6.01 3.37 -2.25
N MET A 195 -4.93 2.79 -2.76
CA MET A 195 -4.02 3.30 -3.79
C MET A 195 -3.09 4.44 -3.32
N GLU A 196 -3.21 4.98 -2.12
CA GLU A 196 -2.35 6.05 -1.61
C GLU A 196 -0.90 5.60 -1.44
N GLU A 197 -0.68 4.37 -0.98
CA GLU A 197 0.65 3.77 -0.85
C GLU A 197 1.27 3.49 -2.23
N ILE A 198 0.47 3.03 -3.18
CA ILE A 198 0.93 2.78 -4.56
C ILE A 198 1.30 4.10 -5.24
N ASP A 199 0.52 5.15 -4.99
CA ASP A 199 0.79 6.49 -5.48
C ASP A 199 2.07 7.09 -4.88
N LEU A 200 2.29 6.95 -3.58
CA LEU A 200 3.53 7.36 -2.92
C LEU A 200 4.73 6.61 -3.52
N CYS A 201 4.64 5.31 -3.63
CA CYS A 201 5.68 4.46 -4.21
C CYS A 201 5.99 4.86 -5.66
N TRP A 202 4.97 5.18 -6.46
CA TRP A 202 5.19 5.67 -7.84
C TRP A 202 5.95 7.00 -7.85
N ARG A 203 5.60 7.94 -6.97
CA ARG A 203 6.34 9.21 -6.85
C ARG A 203 7.80 8.99 -6.45
N LEU A 204 8.08 8.11 -5.49
CA LEU A 204 9.44 7.74 -5.10
C LEU A 204 10.22 7.15 -6.28
N ARG A 205 9.61 6.24 -7.06
CA ARG A 205 10.24 5.69 -8.28
C ARG A 205 10.54 6.76 -9.32
N LEU A 206 9.63 7.72 -9.50
CA LEU A 206 9.85 8.86 -10.41
C LEU A 206 10.95 9.82 -9.92
N LEU A 207 11.15 9.93 -8.60
CA LEU A 207 12.25 10.65 -7.98
C LEU A 207 13.59 9.90 -8.05
N GLY A 208 13.62 8.69 -8.62
CA GLY A 208 14.84 7.90 -8.83
C GLY A 208 15.17 6.91 -7.69
N HIS A 209 14.36 6.84 -6.65
CA HIS A 209 14.58 5.91 -5.54
C HIS A 209 14.24 4.47 -5.92
N ARG A 210 14.89 3.53 -5.26
CA ARG A 210 14.54 2.10 -5.29
C ARG A 210 13.58 1.75 -4.16
N LEU A 211 12.74 0.76 -4.42
CA LEU A 211 11.89 0.11 -3.42
C LEU A 211 12.12 -1.39 -3.52
N VAL A 212 12.16 -2.09 -2.39
CA VAL A 212 12.48 -3.53 -2.39
C VAL A 212 11.50 -4.34 -1.55
N CYS A 213 11.31 -5.59 -1.93
CA CYS A 213 10.74 -6.59 -1.03
C CYS A 213 11.89 -7.41 -0.43
N LEU A 214 11.93 -7.47 0.91
CA LEU A 214 12.95 -8.16 1.68
C LEU A 214 12.37 -9.43 2.32
N PRO A 215 12.54 -10.61 1.70
CA PRO A 215 11.89 -11.84 2.15
C PRO A 215 12.52 -12.46 3.41
N GLN A 216 13.68 -11.96 3.87
CA GLN A 216 14.28 -12.31 5.16
C GLN A 216 13.43 -11.85 6.34
N SER A 217 12.56 -10.88 6.10
CA SER A 217 11.51 -10.46 7.03
C SER A 217 10.14 -10.91 6.52
N SER A 218 9.26 -11.30 7.44
CA SER A 218 7.88 -11.66 7.13
C SER A 218 6.95 -11.23 8.26
N VAL A 219 5.71 -10.87 7.90
CA VAL A 219 4.64 -10.55 8.86
C VAL A 219 3.35 -11.24 8.45
N TYR A 220 2.42 -11.41 9.40
CA TYR A 220 1.13 -12.04 9.17
C TYR A 220 0.02 -10.99 9.23
N HIS A 221 -0.73 -10.85 8.15
CA HIS A 221 -1.80 -9.87 8.03
C HIS A 221 -3.15 -10.57 7.94
N LEU A 222 -4.12 -10.13 8.75
CA LEU A 222 -5.48 -10.69 8.75
C LEU A 222 -6.19 -10.40 7.43
N GLY A 223 -6.03 -9.20 6.92
CA GLY A 223 -6.63 -8.72 5.70
C GLY A 223 -8.16 -8.61 5.73
N GLY A 224 -8.70 -7.57 5.11
CA GLY A 224 -10.16 -7.38 5.02
C GLY A 224 -10.84 -6.99 6.34
N GLY A 225 -10.07 -6.64 7.38
CA GLY A 225 -10.62 -6.27 8.69
C GLY A 225 -11.50 -5.03 8.68
N THR A 226 -11.24 -4.08 7.78
CA THR A 226 -11.95 -2.79 7.75
C THR A 226 -13.03 -2.71 6.67
N LEU A 227 -12.85 -3.32 5.50
CA LEU A 227 -13.83 -3.29 4.39
C LEU A 227 -13.86 -4.64 3.65
N ASN A 228 -15.02 -5.28 3.64
CA ASN A 228 -15.25 -6.51 2.89
C ASN A 228 -15.03 -6.29 1.37
N VAL A 229 -14.56 -7.32 0.66
CA VAL A 229 -14.27 -7.28 -0.79
C VAL A 229 -15.49 -6.84 -1.62
N GLN A 230 -16.70 -7.17 -1.19
CA GLN A 230 -17.94 -6.83 -1.88
C GLN A 230 -18.51 -5.43 -1.55
N ASN A 231 -17.81 -4.62 -0.74
CA ASN A 231 -18.31 -3.31 -0.35
C ASN A 231 -18.24 -2.31 -1.52
N PRO A 232 -19.37 -1.73 -1.97
CA PRO A 232 -19.42 -0.77 -3.09
C PRO A 232 -18.56 0.48 -2.85
N ARG A 233 -18.33 0.87 -1.58
CA ARG A 233 -17.43 1.97 -1.22
C ARG A 233 -15.99 1.62 -1.57
N LYS A 234 -15.57 0.37 -1.33
CA LYS A 234 -14.23 -0.12 -1.71
C LYS A 234 -14.05 -0.09 -3.23
N THR A 235 -15.05 -0.58 -3.98
CA THR A 235 -15.06 -0.51 -5.44
C THR A 235 -14.94 0.94 -5.92
N PHE A 236 -15.76 1.85 -5.37
CA PHE A 236 -15.71 3.27 -5.69
C PHE A 236 -14.31 3.87 -5.47
N LEU A 237 -13.71 3.66 -4.29
CA LEU A 237 -12.39 4.20 -3.95
C LEU A 237 -11.31 3.63 -4.89
N ASN A 238 -11.31 2.31 -5.12
CA ASN A 238 -10.32 1.68 -6.01
C ASN A 238 -10.38 2.25 -7.43
N PHE A 239 -11.55 2.39 -8.02
CA PHE A 239 -11.67 2.94 -9.38
C PHE A 239 -11.32 4.43 -9.42
N ARG A 240 -11.84 5.24 -8.47
CA ARG A 240 -11.56 6.68 -8.41
C ARG A 240 -10.07 6.96 -8.20
N ASN A 241 -9.50 6.35 -7.18
CA ASN A 241 -8.13 6.61 -6.77
C ASN A 241 -7.12 6.12 -7.81
N ASN A 242 -7.38 4.96 -8.41
CA ASN A 242 -6.55 4.48 -9.51
C ASN A 242 -6.52 5.46 -10.70
N LEU A 243 -7.67 6.04 -11.07
CA LEU A 243 -7.72 7.07 -12.12
C LEU A 243 -7.00 8.37 -11.72
N LEU A 244 -7.11 8.79 -10.46
CA LEU A 244 -6.38 9.95 -9.93
C LEU A 244 -4.87 9.70 -9.92
N MET A 245 -4.44 8.53 -9.46
CA MET A 245 -3.04 8.09 -9.46
C MET A 245 -2.46 8.10 -10.88
N LEU A 246 -3.15 7.49 -11.84
CA LEU A 246 -2.75 7.50 -13.26
C LEU A 246 -2.64 8.92 -13.81
N TYR A 247 -3.64 9.76 -13.55
CA TYR A 247 -3.61 11.14 -14.01
C TYR A 247 -2.43 11.91 -13.42
N LYS A 248 -2.13 11.71 -12.15
CA LYS A 248 -1.05 12.41 -11.45
C LYS A 248 0.34 11.98 -11.94
N ASN A 249 0.57 10.68 -12.09
CA ASN A 249 1.92 10.14 -12.26
C ASN A 249 2.31 9.81 -13.71
N LEU A 250 1.37 9.48 -14.60
CA LEU A 250 1.70 9.12 -15.98
C LEU A 250 2.33 10.29 -16.76
N PRO A 251 3.35 10.01 -17.61
CA PRO A 251 3.88 10.98 -18.56
C PRO A 251 2.79 11.52 -19.50
N ALA A 252 3.00 12.73 -20.01
CA ALA A 252 1.98 13.42 -20.82
C ALA A 252 1.67 12.70 -22.15
N ASP A 253 2.66 12.06 -22.75
CA ASP A 253 2.57 11.33 -24.01
C ASP A 253 1.72 10.06 -23.91
N SER A 254 1.81 9.33 -22.81
CA SER A 254 1.08 8.08 -22.57
C SER A 254 -0.29 8.28 -21.93
N LEU A 255 -0.49 9.38 -21.19
CA LEU A 255 -1.69 9.62 -20.39
C LEU A 255 -3.00 9.44 -21.18
N ARG A 256 -3.07 10.05 -22.36
CA ARG A 256 -4.32 10.06 -23.17
C ARG A 256 -4.70 8.66 -23.63
N SER A 257 -3.74 7.89 -24.11
CA SER A 257 -3.95 6.53 -24.62
C SER A 257 -4.28 5.56 -23.47
N VAL A 258 -3.61 5.68 -22.33
CA VAL A 258 -3.87 4.86 -21.15
C VAL A 258 -5.26 5.14 -20.59
N MET A 259 -5.65 6.41 -20.43
CA MET A 259 -6.96 6.79 -19.88
C MET A 259 -8.12 6.37 -20.79
N TRP A 260 -7.94 6.33 -22.12
CA TRP A 260 -8.93 5.81 -23.04
C TRP A 260 -9.09 4.28 -22.89
N ARG A 261 -7.98 3.53 -22.87
CA ARG A 261 -8.01 2.07 -22.66
C ARG A 261 -8.62 1.71 -21.30
N ARG A 262 -8.31 2.48 -20.25
CA ARG A 262 -8.94 2.33 -18.93
C ARG A 262 -10.43 2.60 -18.98
N TRP A 263 -10.86 3.57 -19.78
CA TRP A 263 -12.31 3.78 -19.95
C TRP A 263 -13.00 2.53 -20.50
N VAL A 264 -12.44 1.92 -21.54
CA VAL A 264 -13.00 0.67 -22.12
C VAL A 264 -13.04 -0.45 -21.07
N LEU A 265 -11.92 -0.69 -20.37
CA LEU A 265 -11.84 -1.77 -19.38
C LEU A 265 -12.71 -1.54 -18.16
N ASP A 266 -12.86 -0.29 -17.72
CA ASP A 266 -13.78 0.04 -16.64
C ASP A 266 -15.26 -0.20 -17.04
N MET A 267 -15.61 0.01 -18.32
CA MET A 267 -16.95 -0.34 -18.82
C MET A 267 -17.15 -1.85 -18.89
N VAL A 268 -16.14 -2.61 -19.30
CA VAL A 268 -16.18 -4.09 -19.25
C VAL A 268 -16.35 -4.56 -17.80
N ALA A 269 -15.62 -3.99 -16.85
CA ALA A 269 -15.77 -4.33 -15.43
C ALA A 269 -17.18 -3.98 -14.91
N ALA A 270 -17.75 -2.85 -15.31
CA ALA A 270 -19.12 -2.46 -14.94
C ALA A 270 -20.15 -3.49 -15.47
N VAL A 271 -20.04 -3.90 -16.74
CA VAL A 271 -20.90 -4.94 -17.31
C VAL A 271 -20.75 -6.26 -16.56
N PHE A 272 -19.54 -6.62 -16.18
CA PHE A 272 -19.28 -7.84 -15.40
C PHE A 272 -19.95 -7.81 -14.01
N PHE A 273 -19.93 -6.67 -13.31
CA PHE A 273 -20.68 -6.49 -12.06
C PHE A 273 -22.21 -6.64 -12.30
N LEU A 274 -22.72 -6.09 -13.39
CA LEU A 274 -24.13 -6.20 -13.73
C LEU A 274 -24.55 -7.66 -13.99
N LEU A 275 -23.74 -8.41 -14.74
CA LEU A 275 -23.97 -9.84 -15.01
C LEU A 275 -23.91 -10.70 -13.74
N LYS A 276 -23.20 -10.25 -12.71
CA LYS A 276 -23.16 -10.88 -11.38
C LYS A 276 -24.27 -10.41 -10.44
N ALA A 277 -25.21 -9.60 -10.92
CA ALA A 277 -26.24 -8.95 -10.12
C ALA A 277 -25.70 -8.01 -9.00
N GLU A 278 -24.45 -7.58 -9.11
CA GLU A 278 -23.78 -6.65 -8.18
C GLU A 278 -24.09 -5.19 -8.60
N THR A 279 -25.36 -4.79 -8.56
CA THR A 279 -25.82 -3.49 -9.10
C THR A 279 -25.18 -2.28 -8.41
N ASP A 280 -24.83 -2.39 -7.13
CA ASP A 280 -24.19 -1.30 -6.39
C ASP A 280 -22.71 -1.13 -6.77
N ASN A 281 -21.99 -2.22 -7.06
CA ASN A 281 -20.64 -2.17 -7.63
C ASN A 281 -20.68 -1.61 -9.06
N PHE A 282 -21.67 -1.99 -9.89
CA PHE A 282 -21.91 -1.37 -11.19
C PHE A 282 -22.05 0.16 -11.07
N LYS A 283 -22.94 0.64 -10.19
CA LYS A 283 -23.12 2.09 -9.96
C LYS A 283 -21.87 2.76 -9.43
N ALA A 284 -21.09 2.05 -8.59
CA ALA A 284 -19.85 2.57 -8.00
C ALA A 284 -18.79 2.91 -9.06
N VAL A 285 -18.68 2.13 -10.17
CA VAL A 285 -17.77 2.45 -11.27
C VAL A 285 -18.09 3.80 -11.90
N PHE A 286 -19.37 4.07 -12.20
CA PHE A 286 -19.78 5.35 -12.80
C PHE A 286 -19.62 6.51 -11.82
N LYS A 287 -19.96 6.32 -10.53
CA LYS A 287 -19.74 7.32 -9.48
C LYS A 287 -18.25 7.65 -9.36
N ALA A 288 -17.38 6.64 -9.41
CA ALA A 288 -15.93 6.81 -9.36
C ALA A 288 -15.40 7.66 -10.53
N ARG A 289 -15.84 7.37 -11.75
CA ARG A 289 -15.45 8.13 -12.93
C ARG A 289 -15.97 9.57 -12.91
N ARG A 290 -17.17 9.80 -12.38
CA ARG A 290 -17.71 11.15 -12.17
C ARG A 290 -16.86 11.90 -11.15
N ALA A 291 -16.58 11.30 -9.99
CA ALA A 291 -15.77 11.87 -8.95
C ALA A 291 -14.33 12.19 -9.44
N TYR A 292 -13.70 11.27 -10.20
CA TYR A 292 -12.42 11.53 -10.85
C TYR A 292 -12.45 12.81 -11.71
N ARG A 293 -13.51 12.99 -12.54
CA ARG A 293 -13.62 14.21 -13.39
C ARG A 293 -13.74 15.48 -12.55
N GLN A 294 -14.49 15.42 -11.44
CA GLN A 294 -14.66 16.54 -10.52
C GLN A 294 -13.38 16.88 -9.75
N MET A 295 -12.60 15.86 -9.37
CA MET A 295 -11.36 16.02 -8.60
C MET A 295 -10.14 16.31 -9.49
N LYS A 296 -10.23 16.08 -10.79
CA LYS A 296 -9.10 16.30 -11.73
C LYS A 296 -8.47 17.70 -11.63
N PRO A 297 -9.22 18.82 -11.48
CA PRO A 297 -8.62 20.14 -11.27
C PRO A 297 -7.75 20.22 -10.00
N LEU A 298 -8.15 19.58 -8.90
CA LEU A 298 -7.38 19.51 -7.65
C LEU A 298 -6.06 18.74 -7.82
N MET A 299 -6.03 17.77 -8.74
CA MET A 299 -4.82 17.00 -9.04
C MET A 299 -3.84 17.72 -9.95
N GLN A 300 -4.23 18.82 -10.62
CA GLN A 300 -3.37 19.53 -11.56
C GLN A 300 -2.07 20.06 -10.93
N PRO A 301 -2.08 20.76 -9.79
CA PRO A 301 -0.85 21.21 -9.13
C PRO A 301 0.05 20.02 -8.73
N LYS A 302 -0.55 18.95 -8.19
CA LYS A 302 0.17 17.74 -7.82
C LYS A 302 0.83 17.06 -9.01
N ARG A 303 0.09 16.91 -10.13
CA ARG A 303 0.66 16.43 -11.40
C ARG A 303 1.80 17.30 -11.90
N LYS A 304 1.64 18.64 -11.87
CA LYS A 304 2.69 19.56 -12.30
C LYS A 304 3.96 19.35 -11.49
N TRP A 305 3.82 19.22 -10.17
CA TRP A 305 4.93 18.94 -9.28
C TRP A 305 5.63 17.62 -9.65
N VAL A 306 4.87 16.53 -9.80
CA VAL A 306 5.42 15.20 -10.18
C VAL A 306 6.18 15.29 -11.50
N GLN A 307 5.59 15.87 -12.54
CA GLN A 307 6.23 15.96 -13.86
C GLN A 307 7.52 16.83 -13.85
N GLN A 308 7.57 17.84 -12.99
CA GLN A 308 8.75 18.71 -12.84
C GLN A 308 9.89 18.05 -12.06
N HIS A 309 9.57 17.17 -11.12
CA HIS A 309 10.56 16.50 -10.26
C HIS A 309 10.88 15.07 -10.72
N THR A 310 10.31 14.61 -11.81
CA THR A 310 10.62 13.29 -12.39
C THR A 310 12.05 13.24 -12.87
N ILE A 311 12.87 12.40 -12.26
CA ILE A 311 14.26 12.10 -12.61
C ILE A 311 14.32 10.87 -13.51
N SER A 312 13.60 9.79 -13.14
CA SER A 312 13.59 8.54 -13.88
C SER A 312 12.23 8.29 -14.51
N LYS A 313 12.20 8.10 -15.83
CA LYS A 313 10.99 7.73 -16.60
C LYS A 313 10.88 6.22 -16.84
N ALA A 314 12.00 5.51 -16.79
CA ALA A 314 12.05 4.06 -16.97
C ALA A 314 11.93 3.39 -15.60
N ILE A 315 10.84 2.69 -15.38
CA ILE A 315 10.57 1.91 -14.17
C ILE A 315 10.39 0.46 -14.60
N PRO A 316 11.43 -0.39 -14.45
CA PRO A 316 11.41 -1.78 -14.93
C PRO A 316 10.33 -2.65 -14.29
N GLU A 317 9.85 -2.27 -13.11
CA GLU A 317 8.83 -2.98 -12.34
C GLU A 317 7.40 -2.72 -12.85
N ILE A 318 7.25 -1.88 -13.88
CA ILE A 318 5.98 -1.77 -14.62
C ILE A 318 5.90 -2.91 -15.63
N TYR A 319 4.93 -3.79 -15.44
CA TYR A 319 4.69 -4.91 -16.36
C TYR A 319 4.21 -4.39 -17.73
N PRO A 320 4.88 -4.75 -18.83
CA PRO A 320 4.55 -4.23 -20.17
C PRO A 320 3.25 -4.82 -20.76
N GLY A 321 2.74 -5.91 -20.19
CA GLY A 321 1.46 -6.53 -20.55
C GLY A 321 0.27 -5.84 -19.89
N ILE A 322 -0.86 -6.54 -19.89
CA ILE A 322 -2.08 -6.19 -19.13
C ILE A 322 -2.41 -7.38 -18.26
N SER A 323 -2.15 -7.26 -16.97
CA SER A 323 -2.23 -8.36 -16.00
C SER A 323 -3.60 -9.04 -15.97
N THR A 324 -4.68 -8.28 -16.06
CA THR A 324 -6.05 -8.80 -16.16
C THR A 324 -6.30 -9.63 -17.42
N LEU A 325 -5.86 -9.16 -18.57
CA LEU A 325 -6.04 -9.92 -19.84
C LEU A 325 -5.16 -11.18 -19.85
N ASP A 326 -3.94 -11.07 -19.35
CA ASP A 326 -3.04 -12.22 -19.25
C ASP A 326 -3.59 -13.30 -18.30
N TYR A 327 -4.25 -12.87 -17.20
CA TYR A 327 -4.89 -13.78 -16.27
C TYR A 327 -6.13 -14.47 -16.88
N TYR A 328 -7.07 -13.70 -17.41
CA TYR A 328 -8.37 -14.24 -17.86
C TYR A 328 -8.31 -14.89 -19.25
N LEU A 329 -7.51 -14.36 -20.18
CA LEU A 329 -7.47 -14.83 -21.57
C LEU A 329 -6.31 -15.77 -21.86
N LYS A 330 -5.15 -15.62 -21.19
CA LYS A 330 -3.94 -16.43 -21.44
C LYS A 330 -3.64 -17.41 -20.30
N GLY A 331 -4.46 -17.45 -19.24
CA GLY A 331 -4.29 -18.39 -18.14
C GLY A 331 -3.02 -18.17 -17.30
N LYS A 332 -2.40 -16.98 -17.34
CA LYS A 332 -1.22 -16.64 -16.54
C LYS A 332 -1.67 -16.27 -15.11
N LYS A 333 -1.77 -17.27 -14.26
CA LYS A 333 -2.33 -17.12 -12.91
C LYS A 333 -1.29 -16.90 -11.83
N THR A 334 -0.01 -17.10 -12.10
CA THR A 334 1.10 -16.94 -11.15
C THR A 334 2.11 -15.92 -11.67
N PHE A 335 2.88 -15.33 -10.76
CA PHE A 335 3.79 -14.24 -11.10
C PHE A 335 4.92 -14.70 -12.02
N ASP A 336 5.45 -15.90 -11.83
CA ASP A 336 6.52 -16.50 -12.64
C ASP A 336 6.15 -16.66 -14.12
N ARG A 337 4.84 -16.70 -14.44
CA ARG A 337 4.34 -16.76 -15.82
C ARG A 337 4.27 -15.39 -16.51
N LEU A 338 4.52 -14.31 -15.78
CA LEU A 338 4.58 -12.97 -16.36
C LEU A 338 6.01 -12.69 -16.85
N SER A 339 6.14 -12.28 -18.10
CA SER A 339 7.44 -11.92 -18.69
C SER A 339 7.62 -10.40 -18.58
N PHE A 340 8.49 -9.95 -17.69
CA PHE A 340 9.00 -8.58 -17.71
C PHE A 340 10.05 -8.47 -18.82
N SER A 341 10.13 -7.33 -19.50
CA SER A 341 11.20 -7.12 -20.48
C SER A 341 12.54 -7.29 -19.75
N SER A 342 13.39 -8.21 -20.26
CA SER A 342 14.76 -8.34 -19.78
C SER A 342 15.43 -6.98 -19.81
N ARG A 343 16.08 -6.61 -18.70
CA ARG A 343 17.04 -5.50 -18.72
C ARG A 343 18.07 -5.81 -19.80
N SER A 344 17.98 -5.12 -20.95
CA SER A 344 19.05 -5.10 -21.95
C SER A 344 20.16 -4.14 -21.48
#